data_2f43825e73854585713a90e0f34f8e1a
#
_entry.id   2f43825e73854585713a90e0f34f8e1a
#
_cell.length_a   1.000
_cell.length_b   1.000
_cell.length_c   1.000
_cell.angle_alpha   90.00
_cell.angle_beta   90.00
_cell.angle_gamma   90.00
#
_symmetry.space_group_name_H-M   'P 1'
#
loop_
_entity.id
_entity.type
_entity.pdbx_description
1 polymer ?
#
loop_
_entity_poly.entity_id
_entity_poly.type
_entity_poly.pdbx_seq_one_letter_code
_entity_poly.pdbx_strand_id
1 'polypeptide(L)'
;MVNIKINGIEYAVEEGTTILEACRQNGIRIPTLCWLKDINAIGACRICVVEMTGARSLVASCVYPLSKFDEGKNILTHSPAVLQSRKMTLQLLLSDHNMDCLACSRNGSCELQELCKELGVDDTTFFEGEKNEYDIDYSSKHMFRDNNKCIHCRRCIAACDKLQGIGVIGANNRGFKTSIDCAFDLDLAETACVSCGQCITACPTGALAEKDDTDKVWDALADPEKVVVVQTAPAVRASLGEAFGYPMGTPVEGKMVAALRRLGFNAVFDTNFGADLTIMEESHEFLDRVTNGGVLPMITSCSPGWIRFCEAYFPEFIPNLSSCKSPQQMNGAITKTYWAKKMGIDPKNIVSVSVMPCTAKKFEIGREDQSAAGVPDVDISITTRELVKMINRAGLRFRDLPDEVADSPLGNGTGAAVIFGATGGVMEAALRTAVWKLTGEAADSPVEFKDVRGVEGIKTAEYKVGDLTVKVAVVSGLANAKKFLTQVKNGDVECHFIEIMACPGGCVNGGGQVIQPADVRNFTDIRAERAKALYSLDDANKLRKSHESPDVKEVYENFLGEPGSHIAHEILHTSYKASHLSK
;
A
#
# COMPACT_ATOMS: atom_id res chain seq x y z
N MET A 1 -32.70 -5.59 -19.17
CA MET A 1 -31.88 -4.96 -20.22
C MET A 1 -32.58 -3.70 -20.68
N VAL A 2 -31.83 -2.65 -20.98
CA VAL A 2 -32.26 -1.37 -21.56
C VAL A 2 -31.49 -1.19 -22.86
N ASN A 3 -32.15 -0.96 -23.98
CA ASN A 3 -31.49 -0.71 -25.26
C ASN A 3 -31.27 0.80 -25.42
N ILE A 4 -30.03 1.21 -25.52
CA ILE A 4 -29.63 2.61 -25.69
C ILE A 4 -28.73 2.73 -26.92
N LYS A 5 -28.56 3.95 -27.39
CA LYS A 5 -27.53 4.27 -28.39
C LYS A 5 -26.41 5.04 -27.70
N ILE A 6 -25.17 4.67 -27.96
CA ILE A 6 -23.99 5.44 -27.57
C ILE A 6 -23.27 5.86 -28.85
N ASN A 7 -23.19 7.16 -29.10
CA ASN A 7 -22.64 7.73 -30.33
C ASN A 7 -23.30 7.15 -31.61
N GLY A 8 -24.60 6.86 -31.55
CA GLY A 8 -25.39 6.32 -32.65
C GLY A 8 -25.38 4.79 -32.80
N ILE A 9 -24.57 4.07 -32.03
CA ILE A 9 -24.48 2.59 -32.03
C ILE A 9 -25.36 2.03 -30.91
N GLU A 10 -26.14 1.01 -31.21
CA GLU A 10 -27.06 0.34 -30.26
C GLU A 10 -26.31 -0.62 -29.32
N TYR A 11 -26.66 -0.55 -28.04
CA TYR A 11 -26.14 -1.42 -26.98
C TYR A 11 -27.27 -1.83 -26.04
N ALA A 12 -27.28 -3.10 -25.65
CA ALA A 12 -28.16 -3.61 -24.60
C ALA A 12 -27.39 -3.65 -23.28
N VAL A 13 -27.83 -2.89 -22.29
CA VAL A 13 -27.18 -2.77 -20.97
C VAL A 13 -28.13 -3.20 -19.86
N GLU A 14 -27.60 -3.65 -18.75
CA GLU A 14 -28.39 -4.01 -17.59
C GLU A 14 -29.01 -2.75 -16.94
N GLU A 15 -30.28 -2.85 -16.52
CA GLU A 15 -30.97 -1.75 -15.83
C GLU A 15 -30.26 -1.44 -14.50
N GLY A 16 -30.06 -0.16 -14.21
CA GLY A 16 -29.30 0.31 -13.05
C GLY A 16 -27.82 0.54 -13.31
N THR A 17 -27.26 0.05 -14.45
CA THR A 17 -25.90 0.36 -14.86
C THR A 17 -25.76 1.86 -15.13
N THR A 18 -24.70 2.50 -14.61
CA THR A 18 -24.46 3.92 -14.91
C THR A 18 -24.05 4.11 -16.35
N ILE A 19 -24.34 5.31 -16.92
CA ILE A 19 -23.90 5.64 -18.30
C ILE A 19 -22.38 5.46 -18.42
N LEU A 20 -21.61 5.85 -17.41
CA LEU A 20 -20.16 5.70 -17.41
C LEU A 20 -19.74 4.23 -17.53
N GLU A 21 -20.36 3.35 -16.75
CA GLU A 21 -20.06 1.92 -16.79
C GLU A 21 -20.51 1.27 -18.09
N ALA A 22 -21.70 1.64 -18.60
CA ALA A 22 -22.18 1.18 -19.89
C ALA A 22 -21.20 1.55 -21.03
N CYS A 23 -20.69 2.77 -21.04
CA CYS A 23 -19.67 3.21 -22.00
C CYS A 23 -18.38 2.39 -21.87
N ARG A 24 -17.90 2.19 -20.63
CA ARG A 24 -16.67 1.43 -20.35
C ARG A 24 -16.75 -0.03 -20.76
N GLN A 25 -17.86 -0.70 -20.46
CA GLN A 25 -18.11 -2.09 -20.88
C GLN A 25 -18.04 -2.26 -22.40
N ASN A 26 -18.29 -1.19 -23.14
CA ASN A 26 -18.28 -1.17 -24.60
C ASN A 26 -17.03 -0.45 -25.19
N GLY A 27 -15.96 -0.32 -24.40
CA GLY A 27 -14.69 0.25 -24.86
C GLY A 27 -14.70 1.76 -25.13
N ILE A 28 -15.72 2.49 -24.64
CA ILE A 28 -15.87 3.94 -24.84
C ILE A 28 -15.38 4.66 -23.60
N ARG A 29 -14.29 5.42 -23.74
CA ARG A 29 -13.71 6.19 -22.64
C ARG A 29 -14.49 7.50 -22.42
N ILE A 30 -14.88 7.74 -21.16
CA ILE A 30 -15.35 9.03 -20.66
C ILE A 30 -14.38 9.47 -19.56
N PRO A 31 -13.78 10.68 -19.66
CA PRO A 31 -12.82 11.15 -18.65
C PRO A 31 -13.52 11.41 -17.31
N THR A 32 -12.79 11.18 -16.20
CA THR A 32 -13.28 11.42 -14.84
C THR A 32 -12.16 12.00 -13.97
N LEU A 33 -12.52 12.81 -12.94
CA LEU A 33 -11.58 13.26 -11.91
C LEU A 33 -12.05 12.90 -10.49
N CYS A 34 -13.34 13.02 -10.18
CA CYS A 34 -13.83 12.67 -8.85
C CYS A 34 -14.24 11.19 -8.74
N TRP A 35 -14.65 10.55 -9.82
CA TRP A 35 -15.08 9.17 -9.80
C TRP A 35 -13.87 8.22 -9.68
N LEU A 36 -13.98 7.24 -8.81
CA LEU A 36 -13.03 6.15 -8.65
C LEU A 36 -13.84 4.90 -8.30
N LYS A 37 -13.69 3.83 -9.11
CA LYS A 37 -14.49 2.60 -8.99
C LYS A 37 -14.47 2.08 -7.55
N ASP A 38 -15.63 1.67 -7.06
CA ASP A 38 -15.86 1.09 -5.73
C ASP A 38 -15.48 1.98 -4.53
N ILE A 39 -14.90 3.15 -4.78
CA ILE A 39 -14.44 4.07 -3.74
C ILE A 39 -15.29 5.34 -3.72
N ASN A 40 -15.37 6.07 -4.84
CA ASN A 40 -15.99 7.40 -4.87
C ASN A 40 -16.82 7.66 -6.13
N ALA A 41 -18.15 7.83 -5.97
CA ALA A 41 -19.08 8.14 -7.06
C ALA A 41 -20.05 9.25 -6.60
N ILE A 42 -19.58 10.51 -6.64
CA ILE A 42 -20.33 11.67 -6.09
C ILE A 42 -20.76 12.69 -7.14
N GLY A 43 -20.32 12.55 -8.41
CA GLY A 43 -20.69 13.45 -9.49
C GLY A 43 -20.23 14.90 -9.34
N ALA A 44 -19.23 15.20 -8.49
CA ALA A 44 -18.86 16.56 -8.12
C ALA A 44 -18.11 17.34 -9.20
N CYS A 45 -17.13 16.71 -9.88
CA CYS A 45 -16.23 17.42 -10.81
C CYS A 45 -16.86 17.77 -12.16
N ARG A 46 -17.96 17.13 -12.56
CA ARG A 46 -18.67 17.34 -13.84
C ARG A 46 -17.84 17.08 -15.11
N ILE A 47 -16.65 16.51 -15.01
CA ILE A 47 -15.82 16.16 -16.18
C ILE A 47 -16.45 15.02 -17.00
N CYS A 48 -17.20 14.12 -16.37
CA CYS A 48 -17.84 12.97 -17.03
C CYS A 48 -19.15 13.29 -17.73
N VAL A 49 -19.49 14.55 -17.97
CA VAL A 49 -20.78 14.92 -18.61
C VAL A 49 -20.90 14.38 -20.02
N VAL A 50 -22.12 14.00 -20.37
CA VAL A 50 -22.54 13.54 -21.70
C VAL A 50 -23.83 14.23 -22.12
N GLU A 51 -24.10 14.31 -23.41
CA GLU A 51 -25.38 14.75 -23.93
C GLU A 51 -26.29 13.54 -24.12
N MET A 52 -27.55 13.65 -23.72
CA MET A 52 -28.52 12.55 -23.86
C MET A 52 -29.82 13.08 -24.47
N THR A 53 -30.35 12.39 -25.47
CA THR A 53 -31.59 12.75 -26.14
C THR A 53 -32.74 12.94 -25.13
N GLY A 54 -33.41 14.09 -25.20
CA GLY A 54 -34.53 14.44 -24.33
C GLY A 54 -34.14 14.95 -22.94
N ALA A 55 -32.86 15.01 -22.59
CA ALA A 55 -32.38 15.65 -21.36
C ALA A 55 -32.35 17.19 -21.55
N ARG A 56 -32.71 17.92 -20.49
CA ARG A 56 -32.69 19.41 -20.48
C ARG A 56 -31.28 20.00 -20.38
N SER A 57 -30.32 19.22 -19.91
CA SER A 57 -28.93 19.63 -19.69
C SER A 57 -28.00 18.43 -19.86
N LEU A 58 -26.69 18.69 -19.92
CA LEU A 58 -25.69 17.63 -19.89
C LEU A 58 -25.80 16.81 -18.60
N VAL A 59 -25.64 15.49 -18.72
CA VAL A 59 -25.84 14.50 -17.64
C VAL A 59 -24.49 14.01 -17.14
N ALA A 60 -24.30 13.94 -15.83
CA ALA A 60 -23.09 13.36 -15.22
C ALA A 60 -23.17 11.83 -15.31
N SER A 61 -22.42 11.24 -16.24
CA SER A 61 -22.49 9.82 -16.57
C SER A 61 -22.11 8.89 -15.40
N CYS A 62 -21.25 9.33 -14.49
CA CYS A 62 -20.76 8.51 -13.38
C CYS A 62 -21.81 8.24 -12.26
N VAL A 63 -22.91 9.00 -12.25
CA VAL A 63 -23.96 8.90 -11.22
C VAL A 63 -25.37 8.79 -11.80
N TYR A 64 -25.50 8.64 -13.11
CA TYR A 64 -26.79 8.46 -13.77
C TYR A 64 -27.02 6.98 -14.08
N PRO A 65 -27.88 6.27 -13.32
CA PRO A 65 -28.24 4.89 -13.62
C PRO A 65 -29.25 4.86 -14.76
N LEU A 66 -29.01 3.99 -15.73
CA LEU A 66 -29.93 3.76 -16.85
C LEU A 66 -31.15 2.97 -16.40
N SER A 67 -32.31 3.35 -16.91
CA SER A 67 -33.58 2.73 -16.60
C SER A 67 -34.42 2.51 -17.87
N LYS A 68 -35.56 1.84 -17.76
CA LYS A 68 -36.51 1.65 -18.89
C LYS A 68 -36.99 2.99 -19.49
N PHE A 69 -36.94 4.09 -18.76
CA PHE A 69 -37.27 5.42 -19.29
C PHE A 69 -36.23 5.97 -20.27
N ASP A 70 -35.08 5.30 -20.36
CA ASP A 70 -33.97 5.68 -21.25
C ASP A 70 -33.92 4.81 -22.52
N GLU A 71 -34.87 3.91 -22.68
CA GLU A 71 -34.98 3.04 -23.85
C GLU A 71 -34.97 3.86 -25.16
N GLY A 72 -34.10 3.48 -26.09
CA GLY A 72 -33.94 4.13 -27.40
C GLY A 72 -33.24 5.48 -27.39
N LYS A 73 -32.89 6.04 -26.22
CA LYS A 73 -32.15 7.33 -26.15
C LYS A 73 -30.74 7.21 -26.71
N ASN A 74 -30.29 8.29 -27.35
CA ASN A 74 -28.92 8.38 -27.83
C ASN A 74 -28.09 9.24 -26.86
N ILE A 75 -26.94 8.70 -26.46
CA ILE A 75 -25.95 9.32 -25.58
C ILE A 75 -24.75 9.72 -26.42
N LEU A 76 -24.43 11.00 -26.47
CA LEU A 76 -23.26 11.53 -27.18
C LEU A 76 -22.15 11.83 -26.17
N THR A 77 -21.01 11.18 -26.32
CA THR A 77 -19.88 11.29 -25.39
C THR A 77 -18.90 12.39 -25.74
N HIS A 78 -18.99 12.97 -26.95
CA HIS A 78 -18.03 13.93 -27.50
C HIS A 78 -18.67 15.00 -28.41
N SER A 79 -19.95 15.34 -28.18
CA SER A 79 -20.57 16.47 -28.92
C SER A 79 -19.82 17.79 -28.62
N PRO A 80 -19.94 18.81 -29.49
CA PRO A 80 -19.34 20.11 -29.26
C PRO A 80 -19.70 20.69 -27.87
N ALA A 81 -20.96 20.55 -27.45
CA ALA A 81 -21.43 21.00 -26.14
C ALA A 81 -20.74 20.25 -24.97
N VAL A 82 -20.53 18.95 -25.12
CA VAL A 82 -19.82 18.12 -24.13
C VAL A 82 -18.35 18.56 -24.02
N LEU A 83 -17.66 18.69 -25.16
CA LEU A 83 -16.24 19.07 -25.16
C LEU A 83 -16.01 20.48 -24.60
N GLN A 84 -16.87 21.43 -24.99
CA GLN A 84 -16.82 22.81 -24.47
C GLN A 84 -17.08 22.84 -22.96
N SER A 85 -18.08 22.10 -22.47
CA SER A 85 -18.39 22.02 -21.05
C SER A 85 -17.22 21.44 -20.23
N ARG A 86 -16.57 20.40 -20.72
CA ARG A 86 -15.39 19.81 -20.08
C ARG A 86 -14.20 20.77 -20.04
N LYS A 87 -13.89 21.45 -21.16
CA LYS A 87 -12.83 22.45 -21.21
C LYS A 87 -13.09 23.60 -20.23
N MET A 88 -14.29 24.13 -20.20
CA MET A 88 -14.69 25.18 -19.25
C MET A 88 -14.60 24.71 -17.80
N THR A 89 -15.01 23.48 -17.51
CA THR A 89 -14.90 22.90 -16.16
C THR A 89 -13.44 22.78 -15.71
N LEU A 90 -12.52 22.38 -16.61
CA LEU A 90 -11.09 22.36 -16.29
C LEU A 90 -10.54 23.76 -16.02
N GLN A 91 -10.91 24.75 -16.82
CA GLN A 91 -10.51 26.16 -16.62
C GLN A 91 -11.01 26.68 -15.26
N LEU A 92 -12.24 26.33 -14.85
CA LEU A 92 -12.77 26.66 -13.53
C LEU A 92 -11.99 25.96 -12.40
N LEU A 93 -11.59 24.70 -12.56
CA LEU A 93 -10.74 24.01 -11.58
C LEU A 93 -9.36 24.66 -11.47
N LEU A 94 -8.78 25.11 -12.60
CA LEU A 94 -7.48 25.77 -12.64
C LEU A 94 -7.51 27.18 -12.03
N SER A 95 -8.64 27.86 -12.02
CA SER A 95 -8.76 29.22 -11.48
C SER A 95 -8.42 29.34 -10.00
N ASP A 96 -8.64 28.26 -9.21
CA ASP A 96 -8.30 28.19 -7.78
C ASP A 96 -7.15 27.20 -7.49
N HIS A 97 -6.53 26.63 -8.52
CA HIS A 97 -5.45 25.64 -8.38
C HIS A 97 -4.07 26.29 -8.46
N ASN A 98 -3.16 25.93 -7.55
CA ASN A 98 -1.75 26.32 -7.67
C ASN A 98 -1.08 25.54 -8.81
N MET A 99 -0.77 26.23 -9.91
CA MET A 99 -0.19 25.65 -11.11
C MET A 99 1.36 25.61 -11.13
N ASP A 100 2.01 25.65 -9.96
CA ASP A 100 3.46 25.42 -9.87
C ASP A 100 3.78 23.92 -10.10
N CYS A 101 3.56 23.51 -11.35
CA CYS A 101 3.65 22.10 -11.73
C CYS A 101 5.06 21.56 -11.69
N LEU A 102 6.08 22.38 -11.98
CA LEU A 102 7.48 21.93 -12.03
C LEU A 102 7.99 21.49 -10.66
N ALA A 103 7.55 22.15 -9.59
CA ALA A 103 7.85 21.78 -8.20
C ALA A 103 6.86 20.79 -7.59
N CYS A 104 5.81 20.40 -8.32
CA CYS A 104 4.77 19.51 -7.80
C CYS A 104 5.24 18.06 -7.78
N SER A 105 4.96 17.35 -6.67
CA SER A 105 5.26 15.93 -6.51
C SER A 105 4.58 15.01 -7.55
N ARG A 106 3.52 15.50 -8.20
CA ARG A 106 2.76 14.77 -9.24
C ARG A 106 3.07 15.25 -10.67
N ASN A 107 4.11 16.07 -10.86
CA ASN A 107 4.50 16.50 -12.20
C ASN A 107 4.75 15.29 -13.12
N GLY A 108 4.15 15.31 -14.31
CA GLY A 108 4.23 14.19 -15.28
C GLY A 108 3.37 12.96 -14.97
N SER A 109 2.66 12.95 -13.81
CA SER A 109 1.74 11.85 -13.41
C SER A 109 0.42 12.37 -12.81
N CYS A 110 0.09 13.63 -13.06
CA CYS A 110 -1.11 14.30 -12.56
C CYS A 110 -2.28 14.11 -13.52
N GLU A 111 -3.39 13.53 -13.04
CA GLU A 111 -4.60 13.32 -13.85
C GLU A 111 -5.20 14.65 -14.35
N LEU A 112 -5.04 15.76 -13.60
CA LEU A 112 -5.50 17.08 -14.03
C LEU A 112 -4.66 17.60 -15.19
N GLN A 113 -3.31 17.50 -15.14
CA GLN A 113 -2.42 17.89 -16.23
C GLN A 113 -2.73 17.10 -17.52
N GLU A 114 -2.91 15.79 -17.39
CA GLU A 114 -3.22 14.91 -18.51
C GLU A 114 -4.52 15.33 -19.21
N LEU A 115 -5.59 15.58 -18.43
CA LEU A 115 -6.87 16.03 -18.98
C LEU A 115 -6.80 17.43 -19.60
N CYS A 116 -6.04 18.35 -19.03
CA CYS A 116 -5.82 19.67 -19.64
C CYS A 116 -5.16 19.54 -21.03
N LYS A 117 -4.16 18.67 -21.14
CA LYS A 117 -3.51 18.38 -22.43
C LYS A 117 -4.49 17.71 -23.41
N GLU A 118 -5.23 16.71 -22.96
CA GLU A 118 -6.18 15.95 -23.79
C GLU A 118 -7.31 16.84 -24.35
N LEU A 119 -7.86 17.73 -23.52
CA LEU A 119 -8.98 18.59 -23.90
C LEU A 119 -8.55 19.96 -24.48
N GLY A 120 -7.25 20.14 -24.72
CA GLY A 120 -6.71 21.35 -25.36
C GLY A 120 -6.97 22.60 -24.52
N VAL A 121 -6.72 22.55 -23.21
CA VAL A 121 -6.73 23.74 -22.35
C VAL A 121 -5.43 24.51 -22.59
N ASP A 122 -5.51 25.55 -23.41
CA ASP A 122 -4.41 26.42 -23.85
C ASP A 122 -4.36 27.74 -23.08
N ASP A 123 -5.49 28.15 -22.47
CA ASP A 123 -5.61 29.33 -21.62
C ASP A 123 -5.99 28.95 -20.21
N THR A 124 -5.04 29.06 -19.29
CA THR A 124 -5.22 28.75 -17.85
C THR A 124 -5.65 29.97 -17.05
N THR A 125 -5.71 31.14 -17.66
CA THR A 125 -6.09 32.42 -17.06
C THR A 125 -7.49 32.87 -17.47
N PHE A 126 -8.23 32.03 -18.18
CA PHE A 126 -9.56 32.36 -18.70
C PHE A 126 -10.54 32.82 -17.60
N PHE A 127 -10.45 32.20 -16.42
CA PHE A 127 -11.17 32.65 -15.24
C PHE A 127 -10.16 33.18 -14.22
N GLU A 128 -10.11 34.50 -14.07
CA GLU A 128 -9.31 35.19 -13.06
C GLU A 128 -10.21 35.66 -11.92
N GLY A 129 -9.71 35.65 -10.69
CA GLY A 129 -10.44 36.09 -9.52
C GLY A 129 -9.72 35.81 -8.22
N GLU A 130 -10.46 35.85 -7.14
CA GLU A 130 -9.96 35.47 -5.80
C GLU A 130 -9.54 34.00 -5.80
N LYS A 131 -8.38 33.70 -5.18
CA LYS A 131 -7.88 32.34 -4.94
C LYS A 131 -7.84 32.08 -3.44
N ASN A 132 -8.10 30.83 -3.08
CA ASN A 132 -7.84 30.39 -1.72
C ASN A 132 -6.33 30.16 -1.53
N GLU A 133 -5.85 30.55 -0.36
CA GLU A 133 -4.46 30.27 0.07
C GLU A 133 -4.52 29.48 1.38
N TYR A 134 -3.77 28.40 1.42
CA TYR A 134 -3.72 27.48 2.56
C TYR A 134 -2.28 27.23 2.94
N ASP A 135 -2.02 27.13 4.23
CA ASP A 135 -0.77 26.60 4.75
C ASP A 135 -0.65 25.12 4.42
N ILE A 136 0.59 24.69 4.18
CA ILE A 136 0.86 23.28 3.89
C ILE A 136 1.08 22.54 5.22
N ASP A 137 0.28 21.51 5.47
CA ASP A 137 0.44 20.65 6.65
C ASP A 137 1.62 19.69 6.45
N TYR A 138 2.73 19.95 7.10
CA TYR A 138 3.92 19.10 7.18
C TYR A 138 4.06 18.38 8.52
N SER A 139 3.06 18.38 9.39
CA SER A 139 3.14 17.84 10.74
C SER A 139 3.43 16.33 10.78
N SER A 140 2.79 15.56 9.88
CA SER A 140 2.93 14.11 9.85
C SER A 140 4.31 13.64 9.37
N LYS A 141 4.82 12.54 9.97
CA LYS A 141 6.12 11.95 9.57
C LYS A 141 6.14 11.33 8.16
N HIS A 142 4.98 10.93 7.62
CA HIS A 142 4.89 10.11 6.41
C HIS A 142 4.39 10.83 5.17
N MET A 143 3.65 11.93 5.33
CA MET A 143 3.06 12.68 4.22
C MET A 143 2.91 14.16 4.54
N PHE A 144 2.65 14.95 3.50
CA PHE A 144 2.19 16.32 3.61
C PHE A 144 0.85 16.52 2.87
N ARG A 145 0.15 17.58 3.23
CA ARG A 145 -1.10 18.00 2.61
C ARG A 145 -1.01 19.45 2.17
N ASP A 146 -1.28 19.69 0.89
CA ASP A 146 -1.27 21.01 0.23
C ASP A 146 -2.64 21.27 -0.41
N ASN A 147 -3.51 21.99 0.32
CA ASN A 147 -4.84 22.31 -0.18
C ASN A 147 -4.84 23.27 -1.36
N ASN A 148 -3.73 24.00 -1.62
CA ASN A 148 -3.60 24.86 -2.80
C ASN A 148 -3.61 24.05 -4.12
N LYS A 149 -3.38 22.73 -4.04
CA LYS A 149 -3.43 21.78 -5.17
C LYS A 149 -4.67 20.88 -5.15
N CYS A 150 -5.61 21.15 -4.24
CA CYS A 150 -6.82 20.35 -4.10
C CYS A 150 -7.90 20.79 -5.09
N ILE A 151 -8.53 19.82 -5.77
CA ILE A 151 -9.66 20.05 -6.69
C ILE A 151 -10.99 19.61 -6.09
N HIS A 152 -11.07 19.44 -4.78
CA HIS A 152 -12.27 19.04 -4.01
C HIS A 152 -12.99 17.79 -4.53
N CYS A 153 -12.27 16.86 -5.14
CA CYS A 153 -12.83 15.61 -5.69
C CYS A 153 -13.28 14.60 -4.63
N ARG A 154 -12.87 14.76 -3.38
CA ARG A 154 -13.21 13.92 -2.21
C ARG A 154 -12.82 12.44 -2.32
N ARG A 155 -11.96 12.04 -3.26
CA ARG A 155 -11.46 10.65 -3.34
C ARG A 155 -10.70 10.24 -2.08
N CYS A 156 -9.91 11.15 -1.50
CA CYS A 156 -9.16 10.91 -0.25
C CYS A 156 -10.09 10.70 0.95
N ILE A 157 -11.19 11.46 1.06
CA ILE A 157 -12.21 11.28 2.09
C ILE A 157 -12.80 9.88 1.99
N ALA A 158 -13.25 9.48 0.80
CA ALA A 158 -13.84 8.17 0.58
C ALA A 158 -12.84 7.03 0.84
N ALA A 159 -11.56 7.21 0.47
CA ALA A 159 -10.52 6.24 0.77
C ALA A 159 -10.26 6.12 2.29
N CYS A 160 -10.27 7.23 3.03
CA CYS A 160 -10.04 7.24 4.47
C CYS A 160 -11.25 6.66 5.24
N ASP A 161 -12.45 7.03 4.85
CA ASP A 161 -13.68 6.63 5.53
C ASP A 161 -14.18 5.24 5.10
N LYS A 162 -14.49 5.06 3.80
CA LYS A 162 -15.13 3.83 3.32
C LYS A 162 -14.17 2.66 3.21
N LEU A 163 -12.94 2.90 2.70
CA LEU A 163 -11.97 1.85 2.46
C LEU A 163 -11.20 1.47 3.73
N GLN A 164 -10.89 2.47 4.56
CA GLN A 164 -10.08 2.28 5.76
C GLN A 164 -10.89 2.38 7.08
N GLY A 165 -12.11 2.90 7.05
CA GLY A 165 -12.95 3.00 8.25
C GLY A 165 -12.41 3.95 9.32
N ILE A 166 -11.55 4.91 8.95
CA ILE A 166 -10.83 5.82 9.87
C ILE A 166 -11.49 7.19 9.91
N GLY A 167 -11.69 7.84 8.74
CA GLY A 167 -12.44 9.08 8.64
C GLY A 167 -11.78 10.35 9.21
N VAL A 168 -10.44 10.39 9.36
CA VAL A 168 -9.73 11.58 9.91
C VAL A 168 -9.67 12.74 8.92
N ILE A 169 -9.94 12.53 7.63
CA ILE A 169 -9.98 13.57 6.60
C ILE A 169 -11.42 13.79 6.20
N GLY A 170 -11.88 15.04 6.25
CA GLY A 170 -13.23 15.47 5.91
C GLY A 170 -13.26 16.71 5.03
N ALA A 171 -14.45 17.23 4.75
CA ALA A 171 -14.64 18.54 4.13
C ALA A 171 -14.99 19.54 5.22
N ASN A 172 -14.13 20.52 5.45
CA ASN A 172 -14.35 21.62 6.37
C ASN A 172 -14.91 22.82 5.60
N ASN A 173 -15.60 23.70 6.32
CA ASN A 173 -16.22 24.90 5.76
C ASN A 173 -17.26 24.60 4.66
N ARG A 174 -17.63 25.61 3.88
CA ARG A 174 -18.61 25.49 2.79
C ARG A 174 -18.39 26.54 1.70
N GLY A 175 -18.97 26.27 0.53
CA GLY A 175 -18.87 27.18 -0.61
C GLY A 175 -17.44 27.30 -1.11
N PHE A 176 -17.01 28.50 -1.49
CA PHE A 176 -15.68 28.76 -2.03
C PHE A 176 -14.55 28.46 -1.02
N LYS A 177 -14.81 28.60 0.28
CA LYS A 177 -13.84 28.32 1.35
C LYS A 177 -13.82 26.86 1.81
N THR A 178 -14.41 25.95 1.06
CA THR A 178 -14.32 24.52 1.39
C THR A 178 -12.87 24.06 1.32
N SER A 179 -12.38 23.42 2.38
CA SER A 179 -11.08 22.74 2.42
C SER A 179 -11.26 21.24 2.66
N ILE A 180 -10.28 20.45 2.30
CA ILE A 180 -10.21 19.02 2.65
C ILE A 180 -9.20 18.87 3.76
N ASP A 181 -9.69 18.68 4.97
CA ASP A 181 -8.90 18.83 6.18
C ASP A 181 -9.28 17.83 7.27
N CYS A 182 -8.55 17.86 8.40
CA CYS A 182 -8.96 17.16 9.62
C CYS A 182 -10.03 17.96 10.36
N ALA A 183 -10.77 17.30 11.25
CA ALA A 183 -11.77 17.98 12.06
C ALA A 183 -11.15 19.12 12.87
N PHE A 184 -11.84 20.26 12.97
CA PHE A 184 -11.40 21.46 13.71
C PHE A 184 -10.06 22.04 13.21
N ASP A 185 -9.69 21.77 11.96
CA ASP A 185 -8.43 22.20 11.34
C ASP A 185 -7.17 21.73 12.11
N LEU A 186 -7.29 20.58 12.82
CA LEU A 186 -6.16 19.93 13.49
C LEU A 186 -5.09 19.52 12.48
N ASP A 187 -3.86 19.57 12.92
CA ASP A 187 -2.72 18.98 12.20
C ASP A 187 -2.90 17.47 12.05
N LEU A 188 -2.50 16.89 10.92
CA LEU A 188 -2.64 15.47 10.67
C LEU A 188 -1.92 14.61 11.73
N ALA A 189 -0.82 15.12 12.30
CA ALA A 189 -0.07 14.46 13.37
C ALA A 189 -0.86 14.33 14.68
N GLU A 190 -1.83 15.22 14.92
CA GLU A 190 -2.66 15.25 16.13
C GLU A 190 -3.87 14.34 16.06
N THR A 191 -4.09 13.68 14.93
CA THR A 191 -5.22 12.79 14.68
C THR A 191 -4.84 11.32 14.78
N ALA A 192 -5.84 10.45 14.90
CA ALA A 192 -5.66 9.01 14.86
C ALA A 192 -5.39 8.46 13.43
N CYS A 193 -4.70 9.24 12.58
CA CYS A 193 -4.24 8.80 11.27
C CYS A 193 -3.28 7.63 11.41
N VAL A 194 -3.55 6.54 10.70
CA VAL A 194 -2.74 5.31 10.75
C VAL A 194 -1.61 5.27 9.71
N SER A 195 -1.35 6.36 9.03
CA SER A 195 -0.26 6.51 8.03
C SER A 195 -0.33 5.55 6.84
N CYS A 196 -1.49 4.98 6.52
CA CYS A 196 -1.62 3.95 5.46
C CYS A 196 -1.40 4.46 4.03
N GLY A 197 -1.48 5.79 3.78
CA GLY A 197 -1.24 6.41 2.46
C GLY A 197 -2.29 6.12 1.38
N GLN A 198 -3.43 5.49 1.70
CA GLN A 198 -4.48 5.21 0.71
C GLN A 198 -5.12 6.51 0.16
N CYS A 199 -5.14 7.57 0.95
CA CYS A 199 -5.55 8.91 0.50
C CYS A 199 -4.58 9.49 -0.56
N ILE A 200 -3.28 9.23 -0.45
CA ILE A 200 -2.26 9.64 -1.44
C ILE A 200 -2.51 8.94 -2.76
N THR A 201 -2.70 7.61 -2.74
CA THR A 201 -2.95 6.83 -3.96
C THR A 201 -4.26 7.19 -4.64
N ALA A 202 -5.26 7.64 -3.88
CA ALA A 202 -6.55 8.07 -4.40
C ALA A 202 -6.54 9.50 -4.97
N CYS A 203 -5.59 10.35 -4.56
CA CYS A 203 -5.52 11.74 -4.99
C CYS A 203 -5.13 11.87 -6.47
N PRO A 204 -5.93 12.59 -7.30
CA PRO A 204 -5.61 12.77 -8.72
C PRO A 204 -4.58 13.87 -8.98
N THR A 205 -4.28 14.70 -7.98
CA THR A 205 -3.35 15.82 -8.04
C THR A 205 -2.24 15.71 -7.00
N GLY A 206 -1.41 16.73 -6.84
CA GLY A 206 -0.34 16.79 -5.85
C GLY A 206 -0.77 17.33 -4.48
N ALA A 207 -2.08 17.36 -4.17
CA ALA A 207 -2.57 17.86 -2.89
C ALA A 207 -2.19 16.96 -1.70
N LEU A 208 -1.98 15.68 -1.92
CA LEU A 208 -1.51 14.71 -0.93
C LEU A 208 -0.32 13.95 -1.52
N ALA A 209 0.80 13.96 -0.84
CA ALA A 209 1.98 13.20 -1.23
C ALA A 209 2.76 12.72 -0.01
N GLU A 210 3.56 11.68 -0.19
CA GLU A 210 4.52 11.26 0.83
C GLU A 210 5.61 12.33 1.02
N LYS A 211 6.13 12.43 2.24
CA LYS A 211 7.37 13.18 2.49
C LYS A 211 8.52 12.50 1.78
N ASP A 212 9.31 13.29 1.07
CA ASP A 212 10.46 12.81 0.31
C ASP A 212 11.69 12.72 1.20
N ASP A 213 12.12 11.50 1.46
CA ASP A 213 13.32 11.23 2.25
C ASP A 213 14.54 10.85 1.38
N THR A 214 14.45 11.02 0.06
CA THR A 214 15.54 10.66 -0.87
C THR A 214 16.81 11.49 -0.64
N ASP A 215 16.70 12.75 -0.23
CA ASP A 215 17.88 13.57 0.05
C ASP A 215 18.65 13.05 1.27
N LYS A 216 17.96 12.53 2.30
CA LYS A 216 18.62 11.86 3.44
C LYS A 216 19.45 10.64 2.99
N VAL A 217 18.94 9.91 2.01
CA VAL A 217 19.66 8.76 1.43
C VAL A 217 20.87 9.24 0.65
N TRP A 218 20.72 10.30 -0.18
CA TRP A 218 21.85 10.87 -0.93
C TRP A 218 22.93 11.43 0.00
N ASP A 219 22.56 12.10 1.09
CA ASP A 219 23.49 12.61 2.11
C ASP A 219 24.26 11.46 2.76
N ALA A 220 23.56 10.36 3.11
CA ALA A 220 24.20 9.18 3.68
C ALA A 220 25.17 8.50 2.69
N LEU A 221 24.78 8.37 1.41
CA LEU A 221 25.63 7.79 0.37
C LEU A 221 26.87 8.66 0.06
N ALA A 222 26.80 9.97 0.30
CA ALA A 222 27.91 10.89 0.11
C ALA A 222 28.90 10.93 1.27
N ASP A 223 28.52 10.40 2.44
CA ASP A 223 29.37 10.38 3.64
C ASP A 223 30.33 9.18 3.59
N PRO A 224 31.66 9.41 3.44
CA PRO A 224 32.65 8.32 3.33
C PRO A 224 32.85 7.53 4.64
N GLU A 225 32.37 8.04 5.78
CA GLU A 225 32.46 7.35 7.08
C GLU A 225 31.29 6.38 7.29
N LYS A 226 30.27 6.41 6.43
CA LYS A 226 29.09 5.58 6.54
C LYS A 226 29.13 4.37 5.61
N VAL A 227 28.64 3.26 6.12
CA VAL A 227 28.32 2.07 5.33
C VAL A 227 26.82 2.04 5.15
N VAL A 228 26.38 2.39 3.94
CA VAL A 228 24.96 2.50 3.62
C VAL A 228 24.45 1.21 3.03
N VAL A 229 23.56 0.53 3.70
CA VAL A 229 22.96 -0.72 3.26
C VAL A 229 21.48 -0.52 2.97
N VAL A 230 20.92 -1.31 2.07
CA VAL A 230 19.51 -1.21 1.70
C VAL A 230 18.83 -2.57 1.71
N GLN A 231 17.59 -2.62 2.18
CA GLN A 231 16.70 -3.76 2.08
C GLN A 231 15.44 -3.42 1.28
N THR A 232 14.90 -4.38 0.52
CA THR A 232 13.73 -4.18 -0.33
C THR A 232 12.60 -5.14 0.01
N ALA A 233 11.38 -4.59 0.21
CA ALA A 233 10.20 -5.41 0.48
C ALA A 233 9.75 -6.22 -0.75
N PRO A 234 9.18 -7.43 -0.56
CA PRO A 234 8.78 -8.31 -1.67
C PRO A 234 7.81 -7.64 -2.66
N ALA A 235 6.87 -6.81 -2.20
CA ALA A 235 5.90 -6.15 -3.08
C ALA A 235 6.50 -5.03 -3.96
N VAL A 236 7.71 -4.53 -3.67
CA VAL A 236 8.38 -3.50 -4.48
C VAL A 236 8.68 -4.05 -5.87
N ARG A 237 9.23 -5.26 -5.96
CA ARG A 237 9.58 -5.92 -7.23
C ARG A 237 8.41 -6.14 -8.17
N ALA A 238 7.18 -6.25 -7.64
CA ALA A 238 5.96 -6.47 -8.42
C ALA A 238 5.38 -5.19 -9.05
N SER A 239 5.82 -4.00 -8.62
CA SER A 239 5.28 -2.73 -9.12
C SER A 239 6.32 -1.75 -9.65
N LEU A 240 7.59 -1.86 -9.25
CA LEU A 240 8.66 -0.94 -9.65
C LEU A 240 8.80 -0.84 -11.17
N GLY A 241 8.68 -1.96 -11.88
CA GLY A 241 8.77 -2.03 -13.34
C GLY A 241 7.72 -1.19 -14.06
N GLU A 242 6.55 -1.01 -13.46
CA GLU A 242 5.45 -0.22 -14.04
C GLU A 242 5.85 1.24 -14.32
N ALA A 243 6.69 1.82 -13.45
CA ALA A 243 7.22 3.18 -13.63
C ALA A 243 8.21 3.30 -14.80
N PHE A 244 8.73 2.19 -15.28
CA PHE A 244 9.69 2.10 -16.39
C PHE A 244 9.10 1.43 -17.63
N GLY A 245 7.76 1.35 -17.73
CA GLY A 245 7.05 0.86 -18.90
C GLY A 245 7.00 -0.66 -19.05
N TYR A 246 7.24 -1.42 -17.98
CA TYR A 246 6.93 -2.85 -17.94
C TYR A 246 5.43 -3.07 -17.78
N PRO A 247 4.89 -4.17 -18.28
CA PRO A 247 3.53 -4.59 -17.98
C PRO A 247 3.31 -4.70 -16.46
N MET A 248 2.08 -4.42 -16.03
CA MET A 248 1.68 -4.52 -14.63
C MET A 248 1.97 -5.93 -14.08
N GLY A 249 2.48 -5.98 -12.84
CA GLY A 249 2.80 -7.24 -12.20
C GLY A 249 4.01 -7.97 -12.80
N THR A 250 4.86 -7.30 -13.60
CA THR A 250 6.12 -7.89 -14.05
C THR A 250 7.16 -7.81 -12.92
N PRO A 251 7.68 -8.94 -12.41
CA PRO A 251 8.71 -8.91 -11.37
C PRO A 251 10.04 -8.42 -11.95
N VAL A 252 10.67 -7.44 -11.29
CA VAL A 252 11.93 -6.81 -11.74
C VAL A 252 13.00 -6.84 -10.65
N GLU A 253 13.07 -7.92 -9.89
CA GLU A 253 13.98 -8.08 -8.74
C GLU A 253 15.44 -7.87 -9.10
N GLY A 254 15.95 -8.60 -10.09
CA GLY A 254 17.37 -8.52 -10.48
C GLY A 254 17.77 -7.13 -10.97
N LYS A 255 16.91 -6.46 -11.73
CA LYS A 255 17.15 -5.08 -12.19
C LYS A 255 17.07 -4.07 -11.05
N MET A 256 16.20 -4.31 -10.06
CA MET A 256 16.12 -3.51 -8.85
C MET A 256 17.42 -3.58 -8.05
N VAL A 257 17.97 -4.77 -7.83
CA VAL A 257 19.26 -4.98 -7.16
C VAL A 257 20.38 -4.26 -7.92
N ALA A 258 20.42 -4.44 -9.23
CA ALA A 258 21.39 -3.78 -10.09
C ALA A 258 21.30 -2.24 -10.02
N ALA A 259 20.09 -1.68 -9.95
CA ALA A 259 19.87 -0.25 -9.81
C ALA A 259 20.39 0.25 -8.46
N LEU A 260 20.09 -0.44 -7.36
CA LEU A 260 20.50 -0.07 -6.02
C LEU A 260 22.03 -0.06 -5.88
N ARG A 261 22.75 -1.05 -6.44
CA ARG A 261 24.20 -1.02 -6.45
C ARG A 261 24.77 0.18 -7.21
N ARG A 262 24.16 0.54 -8.35
CA ARG A 262 24.58 1.70 -9.15
C ARG A 262 24.22 3.04 -8.51
N LEU A 263 23.27 3.08 -7.59
CA LEU A 263 22.99 4.23 -6.74
C LEU A 263 24.06 4.44 -5.67
N GLY A 264 24.93 3.42 -5.41
CA GLY A 264 26.05 3.54 -4.49
C GLY A 264 25.87 2.83 -3.14
N PHE A 265 24.83 2.03 -2.95
CA PHE A 265 24.68 1.24 -1.72
C PHE A 265 25.81 0.20 -1.57
N ASN A 266 26.37 0.11 -0.37
CA ASN A 266 27.47 -0.81 -0.05
C ASN A 266 27.05 -2.28 -0.01
N ALA A 267 25.80 -2.54 0.41
CA ALA A 267 25.18 -3.85 0.34
C ALA A 267 23.68 -3.74 0.05
N VAL A 268 23.14 -4.69 -0.71
CA VAL A 268 21.72 -4.76 -1.07
C VAL A 268 21.15 -6.07 -0.52
N PHE A 269 20.29 -5.94 0.48
CA PHE A 269 19.63 -7.05 1.15
C PHE A 269 18.17 -7.19 0.69
N ASP A 270 17.55 -8.31 1.05
CA ASP A 270 16.15 -8.56 0.79
C ASP A 270 15.38 -8.68 2.13
N THR A 271 14.31 -7.91 2.26
CA THR A 271 13.40 -8.02 3.41
C THR A 271 12.75 -9.42 3.49
N ASN A 272 12.85 -10.24 2.44
CA ASN A 272 12.43 -11.64 2.46
C ASN A 272 13.16 -12.44 3.54
N PHE A 273 14.46 -12.18 3.79
CA PHE A 273 15.17 -12.75 4.94
C PHE A 273 14.48 -12.40 6.26
N GLY A 274 14.13 -11.11 6.46
CA GLY A 274 13.40 -10.67 7.65
C GLY A 274 12.00 -11.28 7.76
N ALA A 275 11.34 -11.56 6.63
CA ALA A 275 10.03 -12.22 6.62
C ALA A 275 10.14 -13.70 7.02
N ASP A 276 11.14 -14.43 6.52
CA ASP A 276 11.42 -15.81 6.95
C ASP A 276 11.74 -15.87 8.45
N LEU A 277 12.53 -14.92 8.95
CA LEU A 277 12.85 -14.80 10.37
C LEU A 277 11.59 -14.51 11.22
N THR A 278 10.72 -13.61 10.73
CA THR A 278 9.43 -13.32 11.37
C THR A 278 8.57 -14.57 11.48
N ILE A 279 8.50 -15.39 10.43
CA ILE A 279 7.72 -16.64 10.47
C ILE A 279 8.28 -17.64 11.48
N MET A 280 9.59 -17.71 11.63
CA MET A 280 10.20 -18.61 12.63
C MET A 280 9.79 -18.24 14.06
N GLU A 281 9.84 -16.93 14.39
CA GLU A 281 9.44 -16.41 15.70
C GLU A 281 7.92 -16.43 15.89
N GLU A 282 7.15 -15.93 14.93
CA GLU A 282 5.70 -15.82 15.02
C GLU A 282 4.99 -17.18 15.05
N SER A 283 5.51 -18.16 14.29
CA SER A 283 5.01 -19.55 14.39
C SER A 283 5.38 -20.20 15.71
N HIS A 284 6.54 -19.85 16.30
CA HIS A 284 6.91 -20.31 17.63
C HIS A 284 5.97 -19.73 18.69
N GLU A 285 5.77 -18.41 18.68
CA GLU A 285 4.87 -17.71 19.59
C GLU A 285 3.43 -18.23 19.48
N PHE A 286 2.93 -18.45 18.24
CA PHE A 286 1.59 -18.98 18.02
C PHE A 286 1.41 -20.38 18.64
N LEU A 287 2.35 -21.28 18.38
CA LEU A 287 2.29 -22.64 18.93
C LEU A 287 2.41 -22.64 20.46
N ASP A 288 3.26 -21.80 21.03
CA ASP A 288 3.37 -21.64 22.48
C ASP A 288 2.05 -21.17 23.09
N ARG A 289 1.41 -20.15 22.51
CA ARG A 289 0.08 -19.65 22.95
C ARG A 289 -1.01 -20.73 22.89
N VAL A 290 -1.01 -21.56 21.86
CA VAL A 290 -2.01 -22.63 21.69
C VAL A 290 -1.77 -23.78 22.66
N THR A 291 -0.51 -24.17 22.88
CA THR A 291 -0.18 -25.34 23.70
C THR A 291 -0.10 -25.03 25.20
N ASN A 292 0.36 -23.83 25.54
CA ASN A 292 0.61 -23.44 26.94
C ASN A 292 -0.45 -22.48 27.52
N GLY A 293 -1.54 -22.20 26.77
CA GLY A 293 -2.69 -21.44 27.25
C GLY A 293 -2.47 -19.92 27.23
N GLY A 294 -1.84 -19.39 26.16
CA GLY A 294 -1.66 -17.96 25.93
C GLY A 294 -2.91 -17.25 25.40
N VAL A 295 -2.80 -15.92 25.17
CA VAL A 295 -3.92 -15.10 24.68
C VAL A 295 -4.21 -15.42 23.22
N LEU A 296 -5.45 -15.83 22.92
CA LEU A 296 -5.97 -16.10 21.59
C LEU A 296 -7.20 -15.20 21.30
N PRO A 297 -7.49 -14.89 20.03
CA PRO A 297 -6.67 -15.18 18.86
C PRO A 297 -5.34 -14.42 18.88
N MET A 298 -4.26 -15.03 18.35
CA MET A 298 -3.06 -14.28 18.04
C MET A 298 -3.27 -13.49 16.73
N ILE A 299 -2.82 -12.23 16.68
CA ILE A 299 -2.98 -11.36 15.52
C ILE A 299 -1.60 -10.91 15.04
N THR A 300 -1.34 -11.02 13.73
CA THR A 300 -0.06 -10.61 13.14
C THR A 300 0.28 -9.15 13.38
N SER A 301 1.57 -8.81 13.51
CA SER A 301 2.05 -7.47 13.85
C SER A 301 2.86 -6.78 12.74
N CYS A 302 3.11 -7.42 11.61
CA CYS A 302 3.99 -6.94 10.55
C CYS A 302 3.50 -5.69 9.79
N SER A 303 2.20 -5.33 9.91
CA SER A 303 1.58 -4.19 9.22
C SER A 303 1.46 -2.97 10.15
N PRO A 304 2.33 -1.94 10.04
CA PRO A 304 2.34 -0.83 11.00
C PRO A 304 1.10 0.06 10.93
N GLY A 305 0.42 0.12 9.80
CA GLY A 305 -0.88 0.78 9.70
C GLY A 305 -1.97 0.06 10.49
N TRP A 306 -1.93 -1.27 10.53
CA TRP A 306 -2.79 -2.07 11.40
C TRP A 306 -2.45 -1.86 12.88
N ILE A 307 -1.18 -1.89 13.24
CA ILE A 307 -0.73 -1.66 14.62
C ILE A 307 -1.25 -0.30 15.14
N ARG A 308 -1.04 0.79 14.37
CA ARG A 308 -1.59 2.11 14.75
C ARG A 308 -3.11 2.11 14.87
N PHE A 309 -3.79 1.36 13.99
CA PHE A 309 -5.24 1.24 14.07
C PHE A 309 -5.66 0.47 15.34
N CYS A 310 -4.98 -0.60 15.69
CA CYS A 310 -5.23 -1.34 16.92
C CYS A 310 -5.00 -0.45 18.15
N GLU A 311 -3.86 0.23 18.23
CA GLU A 311 -3.49 1.13 19.33
C GLU A 311 -4.51 2.26 19.55
N ALA A 312 -5.11 2.79 18.47
CA ALA A 312 -6.05 3.91 18.54
C ALA A 312 -7.53 3.49 18.67
N TYR A 313 -7.94 2.44 17.96
CA TYR A 313 -9.37 2.11 17.82
C TYR A 313 -9.79 0.82 18.53
N PHE A 314 -8.84 -0.11 18.76
CA PHE A 314 -9.07 -1.42 19.37
C PHE A 314 -7.98 -1.77 20.40
N PRO A 315 -7.68 -0.89 21.38
CA PRO A 315 -6.60 -1.12 22.33
C PRO A 315 -6.78 -2.39 23.18
N GLU A 316 -8.01 -2.90 23.31
CA GLU A 316 -8.33 -4.16 23.98
C GLU A 316 -7.70 -5.38 23.30
N PHE A 317 -7.36 -5.31 22.00
CA PHE A 317 -6.68 -6.38 21.27
C PHE A 317 -5.14 -6.26 21.30
N ILE A 318 -4.55 -5.29 21.99
CA ILE A 318 -3.10 -5.18 22.13
C ILE A 318 -2.49 -6.49 22.71
N PRO A 319 -3.06 -7.14 23.75
CA PRO A 319 -2.54 -8.42 24.24
C PRO A 319 -2.59 -9.57 23.23
N ASN A 320 -3.44 -9.44 22.20
CA ASN A 320 -3.58 -10.42 21.13
C ASN A 320 -2.53 -10.27 20.02
N LEU A 321 -1.86 -9.12 19.94
CA LEU A 321 -0.84 -8.90 18.92
C LEU A 321 0.35 -9.84 19.12
N SER A 322 0.91 -10.33 18.02
CA SER A 322 2.23 -10.95 18.06
C SER A 322 3.26 -9.94 18.56
N SER A 323 4.16 -10.37 19.40
CA SER A 323 5.25 -9.55 19.93
C SER A 323 6.40 -9.38 18.92
N CYS A 324 6.37 -10.10 17.80
CA CYS A 324 7.40 -10.05 16.76
C CYS A 324 7.51 -8.66 16.13
N LYS A 325 8.73 -8.17 15.95
CA LYS A 325 9.00 -7.02 15.08
C LYS A 325 8.57 -7.34 13.64
N SER A 326 8.32 -6.31 12.85
CA SER A 326 8.04 -6.52 11.42
C SER A 326 9.29 -6.98 10.66
N PRO A 327 9.14 -7.65 9.49
CA PRO A 327 10.27 -8.06 8.66
C PRO A 327 11.29 -6.94 8.37
N GLN A 328 10.81 -5.70 8.17
CA GLN A 328 11.67 -4.53 8.01
C GLN A 328 12.58 -4.34 9.23
N GLN A 329 12.01 -4.37 10.42
CA GLN A 329 12.74 -4.12 11.66
C GLN A 329 13.60 -5.31 12.04
N MET A 330 13.14 -6.54 11.82
CA MET A 330 13.97 -7.73 12.04
C MET A 330 15.22 -7.73 11.15
N ASN A 331 15.08 -7.42 9.86
CA ASN A 331 16.21 -7.31 8.94
C ASN A 331 17.17 -6.20 9.40
N GLY A 332 16.65 -5.03 9.78
CA GLY A 332 17.45 -3.92 10.31
C GLY A 332 18.17 -4.29 11.62
N ALA A 333 17.49 -4.94 12.56
CA ALA A 333 18.07 -5.40 13.81
C ALA A 333 19.23 -6.38 13.57
N ILE A 334 19.04 -7.39 12.72
CA ILE A 334 20.11 -8.35 12.36
C ILE A 334 21.24 -7.66 11.60
N THR A 335 20.93 -6.71 10.73
CA THR A 335 21.96 -5.91 10.05
C THR A 335 22.86 -5.17 11.05
N LYS A 336 22.29 -4.51 12.05
CA LYS A 336 23.05 -3.71 13.02
C LYS A 336 23.63 -4.52 14.20
N THR A 337 23.21 -5.78 14.36
CA THR A 337 23.78 -6.67 15.39
C THR A 337 24.70 -7.72 14.77
N TYR A 338 24.14 -8.76 14.18
CA TYR A 338 24.87 -9.91 13.64
C TYR A 338 25.80 -9.54 12.47
N TRP A 339 25.23 -8.88 11.42
CA TRP A 339 26.02 -8.54 10.23
C TRP A 339 27.09 -7.50 10.55
N ALA A 340 26.79 -6.47 11.35
CA ALA A 340 27.75 -5.49 11.82
C ALA A 340 28.95 -6.15 12.52
N LYS A 341 28.67 -7.09 13.44
CA LYS A 341 29.71 -7.88 14.14
C LYS A 341 30.52 -8.74 13.18
N LYS A 342 29.86 -9.43 12.23
CA LYS A 342 30.52 -10.28 11.21
C LYS A 342 31.46 -9.47 10.31
N MET A 343 31.10 -8.22 9.98
CA MET A 343 31.89 -7.32 9.14
C MET A 343 32.89 -6.47 9.93
N GLY A 344 32.85 -6.48 11.25
CA GLY A 344 33.70 -5.64 12.11
C GLY A 344 33.40 -4.15 12.01
N ILE A 345 32.14 -3.78 11.77
CA ILE A 345 31.67 -2.39 11.60
C ILE A 345 30.90 -1.97 12.86
N ASP A 346 31.20 -0.75 13.39
CA ASP A 346 30.38 -0.18 14.46
C ASP A 346 28.95 0.08 13.93
N PRO A 347 27.90 -0.41 14.62
CA PRO A 347 26.50 -0.16 14.23
C PRO A 347 26.15 1.32 14.01
N LYS A 348 26.83 2.26 14.67
CA LYS A 348 26.67 3.71 14.49
C LYS A 348 27.12 4.21 13.12
N ASN A 349 28.02 3.48 12.48
CA ASN A 349 28.52 3.80 11.14
C ASN A 349 27.70 3.14 10.03
N ILE A 350 26.74 2.29 10.37
CA ILE A 350 25.83 1.69 9.39
C ILE A 350 24.57 2.56 9.28
N VAL A 351 24.23 2.94 8.06
CA VAL A 351 22.94 3.55 7.74
C VAL A 351 22.08 2.49 7.03
N SER A 352 21.08 2.00 7.74
CA SER A 352 20.13 1.00 7.21
C SER A 352 18.97 1.71 6.52
N VAL A 353 18.85 1.53 5.21
CA VAL A 353 17.77 2.09 4.38
C VAL A 353 16.79 0.97 4.02
N SER A 354 15.49 1.25 4.09
CA SER A 354 14.47 0.33 3.62
C SER A 354 13.69 0.91 2.44
N VAL A 355 13.46 0.11 1.41
CA VAL A 355 12.56 0.44 0.29
C VAL A 355 11.26 -0.33 0.48
N MET A 356 10.18 0.41 0.74
CA MET A 356 8.91 -0.17 1.17
C MET A 356 7.73 0.26 0.30
N PRO A 357 6.74 -0.60 0.05
CA PRO A 357 5.51 -0.25 -0.64
C PRO A 357 4.55 0.59 0.23
N CYS A 358 5.00 1.07 1.36
CA CYS A 358 4.19 1.50 2.50
C CYS A 358 4.67 2.83 3.06
N THR A 359 3.75 3.76 3.31
CA THR A 359 4.07 5.03 3.98
C THR A 359 4.08 4.90 5.51
N ALA A 360 3.36 3.93 6.09
CA ALA A 360 3.37 3.70 7.53
C ALA A 360 4.72 3.16 8.05
N LYS A 361 5.56 2.60 7.18
CA LYS A 361 6.92 2.18 7.50
C LYS A 361 7.83 3.37 7.87
N LYS A 362 7.59 4.56 7.30
CA LYS A 362 8.24 5.81 7.74
C LYS A 362 7.89 6.20 9.19
N PHE A 363 6.72 5.81 9.65
CA PHE A 363 6.33 6.00 11.05
C PHE A 363 6.96 4.91 11.94
N GLU A 364 6.95 3.66 11.50
CA GLU A 364 7.45 2.51 12.26
C GLU A 364 8.91 2.66 12.68
N ILE A 365 9.78 3.12 11.78
CA ILE A 365 11.22 3.33 12.08
C ILE A 365 11.47 4.36 13.19
N GLY A 366 10.50 5.19 13.53
CA GLY A 366 10.59 6.18 14.60
C GLY A 366 10.00 5.72 15.94
N ARG A 367 9.69 4.43 16.13
CA ARG A 367 9.25 3.88 17.42
C ARG A 367 10.46 3.72 18.36
N GLU A 368 10.24 4.00 19.64
CA GLU A 368 11.32 4.04 20.65
C GLU A 368 12.00 2.69 20.90
N ASP A 369 11.26 1.59 20.73
CA ASP A 369 11.69 0.22 21.01
C ASP A 369 12.27 -0.52 19.79
N GLN A 370 12.60 0.19 18.70
CA GLN A 370 13.18 -0.36 17.47
C GLN A 370 14.68 -0.04 17.38
N SER A 371 15.47 -0.54 18.33
CA SER A 371 16.91 -0.17 18.49
C SER A 371 17.73 -1.29 19.16
N ALA A 372 17.74 -2.48 18.57
CA ALA A 372 18.40 -3.68 19.13
C ALA A 372 19.90 -3.50 19.42
N ALA A 373 20.60 -2.68 18.62
CA ALA A 373 22.02 -2.38 18.82
C ALA A 373 22.26 -1.05 19.58
N GLY A 374 21.25 -0.49 20.26
CA GLY A 374 21.33 0.83 20.91
C GLY A 374 21.29 2.01 19.94
N VAL A 375 21.06 1.74 18.65
CA VAL A 375 20.80 2.71 17.57
C VAL A 375 19.59 2.22 16.78
N PRO A 376 18.87 3.09 16.04
CA PRO A 376 17.70 2.66 15.26
C PRO A 376 18.00 1.44 14.39
N ASP A 377 17.12 0.45 14.38
CA ASP A 377 17.27 -0.74 13.53
C ASP A 377 17.26 -0.37 12.05
N VAL A 378 16.40 0.58 11.68
CA VAL A 378 16.33 1.16 10.33
C VAL A 378 16.36 2.69 10.46
N ASP A 379 17.27 3.35 9.74
CA ASP A 379 17.48 4.80 9.84
C ASP A 379 16.57 5.58 8.88
N ILE A 380 16.40 5.09 7.65
CA ILE A 380 15.63 5.76 6.59
C ILE A 380 14.70 4.75 5.93
N SER A 381 13.44 5.15 5.72
CA SER A 381 12.48 4.36 4.96
C SER A 381 11.97 5.17 3.77
N ILE A 382 12.23 4.69 2.56
CA ILE A 382 11.73 5.30 1.32
C ILE A 382 10.67 4.40 0.68
N THR A 383 9.76 5.01 -0.08
CA THR A 383 8.72 4.31 -0.81
C THR A 383 9.22 3.80 -2.17
N THR A 384 8.44 2.92 -2.82
CA THR A 384 8.71 2.51 -4.21
C THR A 384 8.78 3.73 -5.14
N ARG A 385 7.91 4.74 -4.93
CA ARG A 385 7.92 5.97 -5.75
C ARG A 385 9.18 6.82 -5.52
N GLU A 386 9.69 6.87 -4.30
CA GLU A 386 10.94 7.56 -3.99
C GLU A 386 12.14 6.83 -4.64
N LEU A 387 12.15 5.49 -4.65
CA LEU A 387 13.16 4.74 -5.39
C LEU A 387 13.11 5.05 -6.90
N VAL A 388 11.92 5.15 -7.50
CA VAL A 388 11.76 5.57 -8.90
C VAL A 388 12.39 6.95 -9.13
N LYS A 389 12.18 7.92 -8.21
CA LYS A 389 12.80 9.25 -8.29
C LYS A 389 14.32 9.17 -8.24
N MET A 390 14.88 8.35 -7.33
CA MET A 390 16.34 8.18 -7.22
C MET A 390 16.93 7.58 -8.50
N ILE A 391 16.32 6.54 -9.06
CA ILE A 391 16.77 5.90 -10.31
C ILE A 391 16.77 6.91 -11.46
N ASN A 392 15.67 7.70 -11.60
CA ASN A 392 15.56 8.72 -12.63
C ASN A 392 16.57 9.88 -12.42
N ARG A 393 16.76 10.34 -11.17
CA ARG A 393 17.70 11.40 -10.82
C ARG A 393 19.15 11.00 -11.11
N ALA A 394 19.48 9.72 -10.90
CA ALA A 394 20.79 9.17 -11.26
C ALA A 394 20.97 8.93 -12.77
N GLY A 395 19.95 9.13 -13.61
CA GLY A 395 20.02 8.89 -15.05
C GLY A 395 20.16 7.42 -15.44
N LEU A 396 19.78 6.48 -14.57
CA LEU A 396 19.90 5.05 -14.85
C LEU A 396 18.84 4.60 -15.85
N ARG A 397 19.27 3.92 -16.91
CA ARG A 397 18.37 3.24 -17.86
C ARG A 397 17.90 1.92 -17.29
N PHE A 398 16.88 1.95 -16.44
CA PHE A 398 16.43 0.79 -15.68
C PHE A 398 16.18 -0.47 -16.53
N ARG A 399 15.63 -0.32 -17.73
CA ARG A 399 15.35 -1.45 -18.65
C ARG A 399 16.60 -2.12 -19.19
N ASP A 400 17.71 -1.38 -19.27
CA ASP A 400 18.98 -1.86 -19.85
C ASP A 400 19.91 -2.46 -18.78
N LEU A 401 19.52 -2.38 -17.50
CA LEU A 401 20.32 -2.97 -16.41
C LEU A 401 20.33 -4.50 -16.51
N PRO A 402 21.45 -5.15 -16.14
CA PRO A 402 21.49 -6.61 -15.98
C PRO A 402 20.62 -7.05 -14.79
N ASP A 403 20.29 -8.32 -14.70
CA ASP A 403 19.74 -8.92 -13.50
C ASP A 403 20.88 -9.33 -12.56
N GLU A 404 20.83 -8.85 -11.32
CA GLU A 404 21.79 -9.14 -10.25
C GLU A 404 21.07 -9.75 -9.04
N VAL A 405 21.80 -10.44 -8.18
CA VAL A 405 21.27 -11.06 -6.96
C VAL A 405 21.64 -10.23 -5.74
N ALA A 406 20.80 -10.25 -4.70
CA ALA A 406 21.07 -9.58 -3.44
C ALA A 406 22.27 -10.20 -2.69
N ASP A 407 22.80 -9.47 -1.71
CA ASP A 407 24.03 -9.83 -1.01
C ASP A 407 23.73 -10.78 0.17
N SER A 408 24.44 -11.91 0.23
CA SER A 408 24.36 -12.85 1.35
C SER A 408 25.14 -12.32 2.57
N PRO A 409 24.73 -12.64 3.82
CA PRO A 409 23.71 -13.63 4.19
C PRO A 409 22.28 -13.09 4.31
N LEU A 410 22.01 -11.79 4.16
CA LEU A 410 20.71 -11.18 4.39
C LEU A 410 19.90 -10.92 3.11
N GLY A 411 20.35 -11.47 1.99
CA GLY A 411 19.75 -11.25 0.67
C GLY A 411 18.94 -12.41 0.12
N ASN A 412 18.97 -13.57 0.76
CA ASN A 412 18.25 -14.75 0.30
C ASN A 412 16.97 -14.94 1.12
N GLY A 413 15.87 -15.17 0.44
CA GLY A 413 14.58 -15.47 1.06
C GLY A 413 13.88 -16.64 0.36
N THR A 414 12.96 -17.28 1.07
CA THR A 414 12.15 -18.36 0.52
C THR A 414 10.92 -17.85 -0.24
N GLY A 415 10.23 -18.73 -0.95
CA GLY A 415 8.94 -18.43 -1.55
C GLY A 415 7.90 -18.00 -0.51
N ALA A 416 7.95 -18.56 0.71
CA ALA A 416 7.08 -18.13 1.81
C ALA A 416 7.26 -16.64 2.15
N ALA A 417 8.48 -16.13 2.13
CA ALA A 417 8.75 -14.72 2.37
C ALA A 417 8.25 -13.82 1.23
N VAL A 418 8.36 -14.25 -0.01
CA VAL A 418 7.92 -13.47 -1.17
C VAL A 418 6.43 -13.18 -1.12
N ILE A 419 5.60 -14.15 -0.75
CA ILE A 419 4.13 -13.99 -0.70
C ILE A 419 3.63 -13.07 0.42
N PHE A 420 4.46 -12.65 1.38
CA PHE A 420 4.11 -11.61 2.37
C PHE A 420 3.57 -10.32 1.76
N GLY A 421 3.94 -10.03 0.53
CA GLY A 421 3.43 -8.86 -0.18
C GLY A 421 1.94 -8.91 -0.53
N ALA A 422 1.34 -10.08 -0.55
CA ALA A 422 -0.07 -10.31 -0.84
C ALA A 422 -0.85 -10.64 0.43
N THR A 423 -2.13 -10.25 0.50
CA THR A 423 -3.00 -10.63 1.62
C THR A 423 -3.21 -12.15 1.64
N GLY A 424 -3.08 -12.76 2.81
CA GLY A 424 -3.08 -14.21 3.04
C GLY A 424 -1.69 -14.84 2.97
N GLY A 425 -0.68 -14.11 2.49
CA GLY A 425 0.68 -14.63 2.34
C GLY A 425 1.40 -14.86 3.66
N VAL A 426 1.18 -14.01 4.66
CA VAL A 426 1.74 -14.20 6.00
C VAL A 426 1.12 -15.43 6.65
N MET A 427 -0.21 -15.55 6.57
CA MET A 427 -0.95 -16.71 7.09
C MET A 427 -0.48 -18.00 6.43
N GLU A 428 -0.35 -18.00 5.11
CA GLU A 428 0.11 -19.18 4.37
C GLU A 428 1.54 -19.56 4.77
N ALA A 429 2.45 -18.60 4.89
CA ALA A 429 3.83 -18.83 5.33
C ALA A 429 3.89 -19.40 6.76
N ALA A 430 3.08 -18.86 7.67
CA ALA A 430 2.99 -19.35 9.05
C ALA A 430 2.45 -20.78 9.12
N LEU A 431 1.40 -21.09 8.35
CA LEU A 431 0.83 -22.45 8.28
C LEU A 431 1.85 -23.45 7.74
N ARG A 432 2.63 -23.12 6.69
CA ARG A 432 3.70 -23.98 6.15
C ARG A 432 4.72 -24.37 7.23
N THR A 433 5.11 -23.43 8.09
CA THR A 433 6.09 -23.66 9.17
C THR A 433 5.46 -24.32 10.40
N ALA A 434 4.23 -23.97 10.77
CA ALA A 434 3.52 -24.58 11.91
C ALA A 434 3.23 -26.07 11.67
N VAL A 435 2.83 -26.45 10.46
CA VAL A 435 2.67 -27.87 10.07
C VAL A 435 3.98 -28.63 10.27
N TRP A 436 5.08 -28.09 9.76
CA TRP A 436 6.40 -28.71 9.93
C TRP A 436 6.78 -28.88 11.41
N LYS A 437 6.61 -27.84 12.26
CA LYS A 437 6.95 -27.91 13.68
C LYS A 437 6.16 -28.98 14.44
N LEU A 438 4.89 -29.21 14.09
CA LEU A 438 4.01 -30.14 14.80
C LEU A 438 4.07 -31.58 14.27
N THR A 439 4.34 -31.75 12.98
CA THR A 439 4.26 -33.08 12.34
C THR A 439 5.63 -33.70 12.05
N GLY A 440 6.71 -32.92 12.24
CA GLY A 440 8.02 -33.29 11.72
C GLY A 440 8.05 -33.21 10.17
N GLU A 441 9.19 -33.49 9.58
CA GLU A 441 9.29 -33.46 8.10
C GLU A 441 8.54 -34.64 7.47
N ALA A 442 7.32 -34.40 7.03
CA ALA A 442 6.76 -35.18 5.94
C ALA A 442 7.10 -34.46 4.64
N ALA A 443 7.74 -35.16 3.70
CA ALA A 443 7.98 -34.68 2.33
C ALA A 443 6.68 -34.19 1.65
N ASP A 444 5.52 -34.64 2.13
CA ASP A 444 4.18 -34.37 1.64
C ASP A 444 3.44 -33.27 2.43
N SER A 445 4.12 -32.49 3.32
CA SER A 445 3.41 -31.41 4.02
C SER A 445 2.94 -30.35 3.04
N PRO A 446 1.67 -29.86 3.16
CA PRO A 446 1.07 -28.94 2.20
C PRO A 446 1.88 -27.66 2.12
N VAL A 447 2.11 -27.19 0.89
CA VAL A 447 2.81 -25.93 0.58
C VAL A 447 1.82 -24.85 0.16
N GLU A 448 0.61 -25.24 -0.25
CA GLU A 448 -0.42 -24.33 -0.73
C GLU A 448 -1.67 -24.38 0.14
N PHE A 449 -2.06 -23.23 0.66
CA PHE A 449 -3.27 -23.01 1.45
C PHE A 449 -4.19 -22.05 0.68
N LYS A 450 -4.86 -22.56 -0.36
CA LYS A 450 -5.60 -21.75 -1.34
C LYS A 450 -6.76 -20.95 -0.75
N ASP A 451 -7.38 -21.42 0.31
CA ASP A 451 -8.53 -20.77 0.93
C ASP A 451 -8.17 -19.41 1.57
N VAL A 452 -6.90 -19.19 1.90
CA VAL A 452 -6.41 -17.90 2.43
C VAL A 452 -5.89 -16.97 1.34
N ARG A 453 -5.73 -17.44 0.09
CA ARG A 453 -5.29 -16.62 -1.06
C ARG A 453 -6.44 -15.77 -1.63
N GLY A 454 -6.09 -14.74 -2.41
CA GLY A 454 -7.04 -13.88 -3.14
C GLY A 454 -7.20 -12.50 -2.52
N VAL A 455 -7.91 -11.62 -3.22
CA VAL A 455 -8.01 -10.19 -2.88
C VAL A 455 -9.27 -9.83 -2.09
N GLU A 456 -10.07 -10.81 -1.70
CA GLU A 456 -11.26 -10.62 -0.87
C GLU A 456 -10.90 -10.02 0.48
N GLY A 457 -11.79 -9.17 1.01
CA GLY A 457 -11.50 -8.38 2.21
C GLY A 457 -11.47 -9.18 3.51
N ILE A 458 -12.28 -10.24 3.63
CA ILE A 458 -12.34 -11.13 4.80
C ILE A 458 -12.45 -12.57 4.28
N LYS A 459 -11.58 -13.45 4.76
CA LYS A 459 -11.58 -14.88 4.49
C LYS A 459 -11.36 -15.64 5.79
N THR A 460 -12.03 -16.76 5.95
CA THR A 460 -11.85 -17.67 7.08
C THR A 460 -11.63 -19.08 6.58
N ALA A 461 -10.79 -19.84 7.25
CA ALA A 461 -10.53 -21.23 6.91
C ALA A 461 -10.23 -22.05 8.17
N GLU A 462 -10.38 -23.36 8.07
CA GLU A 462 -10.00 -24.32 9.10
C GLU A 462 -8.99 -25.32 8.52
N TYR A 463 -7.90 -25.51 9.24
CA TYR A 463 -6.84 -26.44 8.85
C TYR A 463 -6.52 -27.41 10.00
N LYS A 464 -6.29 -28.67 9.66
CA LYS A 464 -5.70 -29.63 10.58
C LYS A 464 -4.17 -29.48 10.56
N VAL A 465 -3.59 -29.23 11.72
CA VAL A 465 -2.15 -29.10 11.92
C VAL A 465 -1.75 -30.11 13.02
N GLY A 466 -1.33 -31.29 12.62
CA GLY A 466 -1.21 -32.45 13.53
C GLY A 466 -2.58 -32.86 14.08
N ASP A 467 -2.69 -32.96 15.39
CA ASP A 467 -3.95 -33.26 16.09
C ASP A 467 -4.82 -32.03 16.36
N LEU A 468 -4.32 -30.82 16.05
CA LEU A 468 -5.01 -29.56 16.29
C LEU A 468 -5.85 -29.15 15.07
N THR A 469 -7.05 -28.64 15.33
CA THR A 469 -7.83 -27.91 14.32
C THR A 469 -7.64 -26.41 14.55
N VAL A 470 -6.99 -25.75 13.61
CA VAL A 470 -6.66 -24.33 13.68
C VAL A 470 -7.65 -23.54 12.81
N LYS A 471 -8.42 -22.65 13.45
CA LYS A 471 -9.31 -21.70 12.77
C LYS A 471 -8.54 -20.41 12.50
N VAL A 472 -8.45 -20.01 11.24
CA VAL A 472 -7.69 -18.84 10.82
C VAL A 472 -8.57 -17.82 10.09
N ALA A 473 -8.18 -16.55 10.15
CA ALA A 473 -8.80 -15.48 9.39
C ALA A 473 -7.74 -14.61 8.71
N VAL A 474 -8.06 -14.17 7.49
CA VAL A 474 -7.27 -13.21 6.72
C VAL A 474 -8.14 -12.00 6.42
N VAL A 475 -7.69 -10.83 6.85
CA VAL A 475 -8.45 -9.59 6.76
C VAL A 475 -7.59 -8.51 6.09
N SER A 476 -8.08 -7.92 5.01
CA SER A 476 -7.39 -6.85 4.31
C SER A 476 -8.24 -5.59 4.16
N GLY A 477 -7.63 -4.44 4.46
CA GLY A 477 -8.31 -3.15 4.59
C GLY A 477 -8.90 -2.95 5.99
N LEU A 478 -8.67 -1.78 6.56
CA LEU A 478 -9.00 -1.52 7.98
C LEU A 478 -10.51 -1.40 8.23
N ALA A 479 -11.32 -1.02 7.23
CA ALA A 479 -12.78 -1.09 7.36
C ALA A 479 -13.27 -2.55 7.57
N ASN A 480 -12.65 -3.50 6.88
CA ASN A 480 -12.90 -4.93 7.08
C ASN A 480 -12.38 -5.39 8.45
N ALA A 481 -11.19 -4.92 8.85
CA ALA A 481 -10.63 -5.22 10.18
C ALA A 481 -11.57 -4.73 11.29
N LYS A 482 -12.09 -3.51 11.18
CA LYS A 482 -13.09 -2.96 12.11
C LYS A 482 -14.31 -3.86 12.23
N LYS A 483 -14.88 -4.28 11.09
CA LYS A 483 -16.05 -5.17 11.05
C LYS A 483 -15.74 -6.52 11.69
N PHE A 484 -14.64 -7.15 11.31
CA PHE A 484 -14.27 -8.48 11.76
C PHE A 484 -13.92 -8.53 13.25
N LEU A 485 -13.10 -7.58 13.73
CA LEU A 485 -12.76 -7.49 15.15
C LEU A 485 -13.97 -7.20 16.06
N THR A 486 -14.97 -6.46 15.55
CA THR A 486 -16.23 -6.27 16.28
C THR A 486 -16.96 -7.61 16.44
N GLN A 487 -16.98 -8.47 15.42
CA GLN A 487 -17.57 -9.81 15.52
C GLN A 487 -16.80 -10.71 16.49
N VAL A 488 -15.45 -10.68 16.45
CA VAL A 488 -14.61 -11.41 17.40
C VAL A 488 -14.86 -10.94 18.83
N LYS A 489 -14.92 -9.63 19.05
CA LYS A 489 -15.21 -9.01 20.37
C LYS A 489 -16.57 -9.43 20.93
N ASN A 490 -17.57 -9.56 20.07
CA ASN A 490 -18.92 -9.96 20.46
C ASN A 490 -19.05 -11.48 20.68
N GLY A 491 -18.04 -12.27 20.31
CA GLY A 491 -18.09 -13.73 20.33
C GLY A 491 -18.83 -14.36 19.15
N ASP A 492 -19.13 -13.59 18.11
CA ASP A 492 -19.83 -14.08 16.90
C ASP A 492 -18.93 -14.96 16.02
N VAL A 493 -17.60 -14.77 16.14
CA VAL A 493 -16.58 -15.49 15.38
C VAL A 493 -15.45 -15.92 16.31
N GLU A 494 -15.07 -17.19 16.23
CA GLU A 494 -13.94 -17.76 16.96
C GLU A 494 -12.79 -18.05 15.99
N CYS A 495 -11.60 -17.54 16.32
CA CYS A 495 -10.37 -17.77 15.58
C CYS A 495 -9.20 -18.02 16.53
N HIS A 496 -8.19 -18.75 16.04
CA HIS A 496 -6.94 -18.94 16.77
C HIS A 496 -5.84 -18.02 16.27
N PHE A 497 -5.81 -17.75 14.94
CA PHE A 497 -4.81 -16.90 14.32
C PHE A 497 -5.45 -15.99 13.26
N ILE A 498 -5.10 -14.71 13.28
CA ILE A 498 -5.67 -13.69 12.39
C ILE A 498 -4.54 -12.91 11.72
N GLU A 499 -4.53 -12.88 10.38
CA GLU A 499 -3.71 -11.94 9.61
C GLU A 499 -4.52 -10.67 9.34
N ILE A 500 -3.96 -9.49 9.67
CA ILE A 500 -4.55 -8.19 9.31
C ILE A 500 -3.57 -7.36 8.50
N MET A 501 -3.95 -7.06 7.25
CA MET A 501 -3.25 -6.12 6.38
C MET A 501 -4.01 -4.79 6.30
N ALA A 502 -3.33 -3.67 6.61
CA ALA A 502 -3.96 -2.35 6.54
C ALA A 502 -4.42 -1.97 5.12
N CYS A 503 -3.67 -2.38 4.10
CA CYS A 503 -3.99 -2.06 2.71
C CYS A 503 -4.87 -3.15 2.07
N PRO A 504 -5.94 -2.80 1.34
CA PRO A 504 -6.74 -3.79 0.61
C PRO A 504 -5.90 -4.56 -0.41
N GLY A 505 -5.89 -5.89 -0.30
CA GLY A 505 -5.08 -6.78 -1.14
C GLY A 505 -3.65 -6.99 -0.64
N GLY A 506 -3.23 -6.33 0.45
CA GLY A 506 -1.89 -6.44 1.02
C GLY A 506 -0.92 -5.35 0.55
N CYS A 507 0.37 -5.57 0.75
CA CYS A 507 1.45 -4.63 0.43
C CYS A 507 1.59 -4.34 -1.07
N VAL A 508 1.13 -5.21 -1.95
CA VAL A 508 1.04 -4.98 -3.41
C VAL A 508 0.22 -3.75 -3.78
N ASN A 509 -0.69 -3.33 -2.89
CA ASN A 509 -1.51 -2.11 -3.01
C ASN A 509 -1.19 -1.10 -1.90
N GLY A 510 0.03 -1.11 -1.40
CA GLY A 510 0.49 -0.21 -0.34
C GLY A 510 0.49 1.26 -0.76
N GLY A 511 0.35 2.15 0.24
CA GLY A 511 0.31 3.60 0.04
C GLY A 511 1.57 4.21 -0.58
N GLY A 512 2.70 3.49 -0.60
CA GLY A 512 3.98 3.87 -1.20
C GLY A 512 4.24 3.29 -2.60
N GLN A 513 3.34 2.46 -3.14
CA GLN A 513 3.49 1.83 -4.46
C GLN A 513 3.34 2.82 -5.63
N VAL A 514 3.79 2.40 -6.81
CA VAL A 514 3.56 3.13 -8.06
C VAL A 514 2.06 3.37 -8.24
N ILE A 515 1.68 4.64 -8.49
CA ILE A 515 0.29 5.03 -8.66
C ILE A 515 -0.09 4.85 -10.13
N GLN A 516 -1.07 4.02 -10.37
CA GLN A 516 -1.67 3.88 -11.69
C GLN A 516 -2.77 4.93 -11.91
N PRO A 517 -2.90 5.50 -13.12
CA PRO A 517 -3.99 6.41 -13.46
C PRO A 517 -5.37 5.80 -13.17
N ALA A 518 -6.36 6.64 -12.89
CA ALA A 518 -7.71 6.17 -12.61
C ALA A 518 -8.28 5.31 -13.75
N ASP A 519 -7.96 5.63 -15.00
CA ASP A 519 -8.40 4.85 -16.16
C ASP A 519 -7.87 3.40 -16.11
N VAL A 520 -6.63 3.16 -15.68
CA VAL A 520 -6.09 1.82 -15.48
C VAL A 520 -6.76 1.13 -14.29
N ARG A 521 -6.81 1.83 -13.14
CA ARG A 521 -7.37 1.28 -11.88
C ARG A 521 -8.85 0.91 -11.97
N ASN A 522 -9.59 1.59 -12.83
CA ASN A 522 -11.02 1.37 -13.01
C ASN A 522 -11.34 0.13 -13.85
N PHE A 523 -10.38 -0.38 -14.62
CA PHE A 523 -10.56 -1.53 -15.52
C PHE A 523 -9.78 -2.78 -15.09
N THR A 524 -8.68 -2.59 -14.35
CA THR A 524 -7.77 -3.67 -13.96
C THR A 524 -7.71 -3.77 -12.45
N ASP A 525 -7.87 -4.98 -11.91
CA ASP A 525 -7.57 -5.22 -10.50
C ASP A 525 -6.05 -5.31 -10.32
N ILE A 526 -5.45 -4.15 -10.07
CA ILE A 526 -4.00 -4.03 -9.85
C ILE A 526 -3.49 -4.87 -8.68
N ARG A 527 -4.36 -5.18 -7.71
CA ARG A 527 -4.03 -6.00 -6.54
C ARG A 527 -3.82 -7.44 -6.98
N ALA A 528 -4.73 -7.97 -7.78
CA ALA A 528 -4.67 -9.33 -8.30
C ALA A 528 -3.44 -9.52 -9.21
N GLU A 529 -3.19 -8.58 -10.14
CA GLU A 529 -2.05 -8.70 -11.06
C GLU A 529 -0.70 -8.66 -10.33
N ARG A 530 -0.53 -7.75 -9.38
CA ARG A 530 0.70 -7.67 -8.58
C ARG A 530 0.86 -8.85 -7.62
N ALA A 531 -0.24 -9.36 -7.03
CA ALA A 531 -0.20 -10.55 -6.18
C ALA A 531 0.17 -11.79 -6.98
N LYS A 532 -0.37 -11.95 -8.21
CA LYS A 532 -0.02 -13.04 -9.12
C LYS A 532 1.49 -13.09 -9.40
N ALA A 533 2.15 -11.94 -9.54
CA ALA A 533 3.60 -11.88 -9.69
C ALA A 533 4.33 -12.50 -8.50
N LEU A 534 3.90 -12.20 -7.26
CA LEU A 534 4.53 -12.75 -6.06
C LEU A 534 4.30 -14.26 -5.94
N TYR A 535 3.08 -14.74 -6.21
CA TYR A 535 2.81 -16.18 -6.22
C TYR A 535 3.62 -16.92 -7.30
N SER A 536 3.82 -16.32 -8.47
CA SER A 536 4.67 -16.92 -9.51
C SER A 536 6.14 -17.02 -9.11
N LEU A 537 6.64 -16.06 -8.32
CA LEU A 537 7.98 -16.12 -7.74
C LEU A 537 8.09 -17.19 -6.64
N ASP A 538 7.06 -17.36 -5.80
CA ASP A 538 7.01 -18.46 -4.83
C ASP A 538 7.04 -19.82 -5.54
N ASP A 539 6.22 -20.00 -6.58
CA ASP A 539 6.17 -21.25 -7.34
C ASP A 539 7.48 -21.58 -8.05
N ALA A 540 8.23 -20.55 -8.47
CA ALA A 540 9.55 -20.72 -9.10
C ALA A 540 10.69 -20.93 -8.08
N ASN A 541 10.47 -20.62 -6.81
CA ASN A 541 11.49 -20.75 -5.77
C ASN A 541 11.65 -22.22 -5.34
N LYS A 542 12.90 -22.67 -5.23
CA LYS A 542 13.22 -24.03 -4.77
C LYS A 542 12.93 -24.21 -3.28
N LEU A 543 13.12 -23.15 -2.48
CA LEU A 543 12.86 -23.12 -1.06
C LEU A 543 11.55 -22.39 -0.84
N ARG A 544 10.50 -23.10 -0.47
CA ARG A 544 9.15 -22.53 -0.34
C ARG A 544 8.68 -22.38 1.12
N LYS A 545 9.52 -22.77 2.09
CA LYS A 545 9.19 -22.74 3.51
C LYS A 545 10.26 -21.98 4.28
N SER A 546 9.88 -21.11 5.21
CA SER A 546 10.80 -20.21 5.93
C SER A 546 11.88 -20.97 6.71
N HIS A 547 11.54 -22.10 7.33
CA HIS A 547 12.49 -22.96 8.06
C HIS A 547 13.52 -23.66 7.16
N GLU A 548 13.37 -23.61 5.84
CA GLU A 548 14.35 -24.15 4.89
C GLU A 548 15.46 -23.13 4.56
N SER A 549 15.26 -21.83 4.86
CA SER A 549 16.22 -20.76 4.55
C SER A 549 17.58 -21.03 5.20
N PRO A 550 18.67 -21.14 4.40
CA PRO A 550 20.02 -21.34 4.93
C PRO A 550 20.51 -20.11 5.70
N ASP A 551 20.16 -18.91 5.28
CA ASP A 551 20.58 -17.66 5.91
C ASP A 551 19.93 -17.50 7.29
N VAL A 552 18.66 -17.88 7.43
CA VAL A 552 17.95 -17.88 8.71
C VAL A 552 18.58 -18.92 9.65
N LYS A 553 18.87 -20.13 9.16
CA LYS A 553 19.56 -21.17 9.96
C LYS A 553 20.94 -20.69 10.43
N GLU A 554 21.73 -20.08 9.55
CA GLU A 554 23.04 -19.51 9.90
C GLU A 554 22.93 -18.51 11.06
N VAL A 555 21.92 -17.62 11.03
CA VAL A 555 21.76 -16.60 12.08
C VAL A 555 21.32 -17.22 13.41
N TYR A 556 20.45 -18.22 13.39
CA TYR A 556 20.09 -18.94 14.63
C TYR A 556 21.29 -19.72 15.20
N GLU A 557 21.98 -20.48 14.39
CA GLU A 557 23.11 -21.31 14.84
C GLU A 557 24.29 -20.48 15.39
N ASN A 558 24.56 -19.31 14.79
CA ASN A 558 25.73 -18.52 15.15
C ASN A 558 25.44 -17.33 16.07
N PHE A 559 24.17 -16.97 16.30
CA PHE A 559 23.88 -15.75 17.03
C PHE A 559 22.63 -15.80 17.90
N LEU A 560 21.45 -16.18 17.36
CA LEU A 560 20.19 -16.11 18.10
C LEU A 560 19.91 -17.35 18.98
N GLY A 561 20.51 -18.51 18.68
CA GLY A 561 20.23 -19.79 19.32
C GLY A 561 19.06 -20.51 18.68
N GLU A 562 17.87 -20.41 19.27
CA GLU A 562 16.64 -21.02 18.76
C GLU A 562 15.47 -20.01 18.77
N PRO A 563 14.42 -20.24 17.98
CA PRO A 563 13.24 -19.37 18.00
C PRO A 563 12.66 -19.26 19.42
N GLY A 564 12.37 -18.02 19.85
CA GLY A 564 11.91 -17.73 21.23
C GLY A 564 13.00 -17.74 22.28
N SER A 565 14.30 -17.88 21.93
CA SER A 565 15.41 -17.75 22.88
C SER A 565 15.45 -16.35 23.49
N HIS A 566 16.14 -16.19 24.62
CA HIS A 566 16.31 -14.89 25.29
C HIS A 566 16.91 -13.83 24.34
N ILE A 567 17.92 -14.20 23.55
CA ILE A 567 18.58 -13.29 22.60
C ILE A 567 17.62 -12.95 21.45
N ALA A 568 16.91 -13.93 20.91
CA ALA A 568 15.90 -13.69 19.88
C ALA A 568 14.81 -12.73 20.39
N HIS A 569 14.35 -12.94 21.63
CA HIS A 569 13.33 -12.08 22.24
C HIS A 569 13.83 -10.64 22.46
N GLU A 570 15.06 -10.45 22.89
CA GLU A 570 15.66 -9.10 23.07
C GLU A 570 15.81 -8.33 21.75
N ILE A 571 16.19 -9.02 20.66
CA ILE A 571 16.54 -8.39 19.38
C ILE A 571 15.33 -8.27 18.45
N LEU A 572 14.46 -9.31 18.41
CA LEU A 572 13.43 -9.47 17.38
C LEU A 572 12.01 -9.18 17.87
N HIS A 573 11.79 -8.94 19.15
CA HIS A 573 10.47 -8.67 19.70
C HIS A 573 10.30 -7.21 20.14
N THR A 574 9.07 -6.80 20.33
CA THR A 574 8.65 -5.43 20.66
C THR A 574 7.36 -5.44 21.49
N SER A 575 6.93 -4.27 21.93
CA SER A 575 5.67 -4.09 22.67
C SER A 575 4.82 -2.98 22.08
N TYR A 576 3.53 -3.01 22.36
CA TYR A 576 2.55 -2.05 21.83
C TYR A 576 1.78 -1.39 22.98
N LYS A 577 1.37 -0.12 22.77
CA LYS A 577 0.67 0.68 23.78
C LYS A 577 -0.52 1.41 23.15
N ALA A 578 -1.59 1.61 23.93
CA ALA A 578 -2.72 2.41 23.49
C ALA A 578 -2.30 3.83 23.09
N SER A 579 -2.83 4.32 21.97
CA SER A 579 -2.56 5.66 21.47
C SER A 579 -3.34 6.71 22.26
N HIS A 580 -2.73 7.87 22.48
CA HIS A 580 -3.38 9.04 23.10
C HIS A 580 -4.05 9.98 22.07
N LEU A 581 -3.91 9.67 20.77
CA LEU A 581 -4.45 10.53 19.71
C LEU A 581 -5.96 10.50 19.64
N SER A 582 -6.55 11.65 19.30
CA SER A 582 -8.01 11.82 19.16
C SER A 582 -8.57 10.93 18.05
N LYS A 583 -9.66 10.27 18.35
CA LYS A 583 -10.43 9.43 17.41
C LYS A 583 -11.31 10.28 16.52
#